data_804465a293882219ba02ee14937afc49
#
_entry.id   804465a293882219ba02ee14937afc49
#
_cell.length_a   1.000
_cell.length_b   1.000
_cell.length_c   1.000
_cell.angle_alpha   90.00
_cell.angle_beta   90.00
_cell.angle_gamma   90.00
#
_symmetry.space_group_name_H-M   'P 1'
#
loop_
_entity.id
_entity.type
_entity.pdbx_description
1 polymer ?
#
loop_
_entity_poly.entity_id
_entity_poly.type
_entity_poly.pdbx_seq_one_letter_code
_entity_poly.pdbx_strand_id
1 'polypeptide(L)'
;VPDNAKKTISAGRLKGKTDINPMWRIKTLTEQFGPCGFGWRYEIIKMWNEQGANGEISSFVHINLFVKYNGEWSEGIQGVGGASFVANEKNGAYTSDECYKMALTDAISVSCKALGMAADVYWDNDYTKYNKSQIENDNRKVLNASLLGREDLMKWIYRNESFARENKQRFSIINLIEKNYRCTNDDIN
;
A
#
# COMPACT_ATOMS: atom_id res chain seq x y z
N VAL A 1 8.73 -8.82 -0.44
CA VAL A 1 7.71 -9.62 -1.16
C VAL A 1 8.13 -9.78 -2.61
N PRO A 2 8.15 -10.98 -3.21
CA PRO A 2 8.49 -11.17 -4.62
C PRO A 2 7.44 -10.53 -5.54
N ASP A 3 7.87 -10.10 -6.74
CA ASP A 3 6.98 -9.34 -7.65
C ASP A 3 5.78 -10.14 -8.13
N ASN A 4 5.93 -11.45 -8.32
CA ASN A 4 4.84 -12.33 -8.73
C ASN A 4 3.76 -12.54 -7.63
N ALA A 5 4.02 -12.14 -6.40
CA ALA A 5 3.05 -12.13 -5.30
C ALA A 5 2.41 -10.75 -5.08
N LYS A 6 2.79 -9.75 -5.86
CA LYS A 6 2.27 -8.38 -5.81
C LYS A 6 1.38 -8.08 -7.02
N LYS A 7 0.31 -7.34 -6.81
CA LYS A 7 -0.57 -6.86 -7.88
C LYS A 7 -1.03 -5.44 -7.57
N THR A 8 -0.92 -4.54 -8.52
CA THR A 8 -1.51 -3.19 -8.39
C THR A 8 -3.02 -3.26 -8.56
N ILE A 9 -3.76 -2.71 -7.62
CA ILE A 9 -5.22 -2.61 -7.69
C ILE A 9 -5.60 -1.58 -8.75
N SER A 10 -6.33 -2.01 -9.77
CA SER A 10 -6.65 -1.19 -10.96
C SER A 10 -7.88 -0.31 -10.80
N ALA A 11 -8.77 -0.60 -9.84
CA ALA A 11 -10.05 0.09 -9.69
C ALA A 11 -10.51 0.19 -8.23
N GLY A 12 -11.57 0.99 -8.00
CA GLY A 12 -12.21 1.16 -6.70
C GLY A 12 -11.43 2.07 -5.73
N ARG A 13 -11.83 2.04 -4.47
CA ARG A 13 -11.30 2.91 -3.40
C ARG A 13 -9.81 2.70 -3.12
N LEU A 14 -9.29 1.52 -3.43
CA LEU A 14 -7.89 1.14 -3.21
C LEU A 14 -7.04 1.20 -4.49
N LYS A 15 -7.54 1.84 -5.56
CA LYS A 15 -6.81 1.99 -6.82
C LYS A 15 -5.40 2.55 -6.59
N GLY A 16 -4.40 1.93 -7.20
CA GLY A 16 -2.99 2.31 -7.09
C GLY A 16 -2.26 1.69 -5.90
N LYS A 17 -2.96 1.07 -4.95
CA LYS A 17 -2.33 0.33 -3.85
C LYS A 17 -1.89 -1.06 -4.30
N THR A 18 -0.93 -1.61 -3.58
CA THR A 18 -0.42 -2.97 -3.83
C THR A 18 -1.25 -3.98 -3.04
N ASP A 19 -1.84 -4.92 -3.77
CA ASP A 19 -2.42 -6.13 -3.20
C ASP A 19 -1.36 -7.24 -3.16
N ILE A 20 -1.35 -8.01 -2.09
CA ILE A 20 -0.42 -9.13 -1.91
C ILE A 20 -1.24 -10.42 -1.91
N ASN A 21 -0.88 -11.33 -2.78
CA ASN A 21 -1.53 -12.64 -2.86
C ASN A 21 -1.53 -13.33 -1.48
N PRO A 22 -2.69 -13.61 -0.88
CA PRO A 22 -2.77 -14.22 0.45
C PRO A 22 -2.08 -15.57 0.54
N MET A 23 -2.05 -16.33 -0.55
CA MET A 23 -1.37 -17.63 -0.60
C MET A 23 0.14 -17.52 -0.45
N TRP A 24 0.74 -16.39 -0.84
CA TRP A 24 2.14 -16.11 -0.56
C TRP A 24 2.42 -16.09 0.95
N ARG A 25 1.55 -15.47 1.76
CA ARG A 25 1.70 -15.45 3.22
C ARG A 25 1.60 -16.85 3.83
N ILE A 26 0.64 -17.63 3.39
CA ILE A 26 0.48 -19.04 3.84
C ILE A 26 1.71 -19.87 3.45
N LYS A 27 2.20 -19.71 2.22
CA LYS A 27 3.45 -20.35 1.77
C LYS A 27 4.63 -19.94 2.64
N THR A 28 4.78 -18.64 2.91
CA THR A 28 5.86 -18.10 3.75
C THR A 28 5.79 -18.63 5.19
N LEU A 29 4.59 -18.69 5.80
CA LEU A 29 4.41 -19.32 7.11
C LEU A 29 4.90 -20.76 7.11
N THR A 30 4.55 -21.52 6.07
CA THR A 30 4.94 -22.92 5.95
C THR A 30 6.45 -23.10 5.71
N GLU A 31 7.06 -22.22 4.91
CA GLU A 31 8.50 -22.23 4.65
C GLU A 31 9.35 -21.84 5.87
N GLN A 32 8.84 -20.91 6.68
CA GLN A 32 9.58 -20.41 7.85
C GLN A 32 9.38 -21.25 9.11
N PHE A 33 8.19 -21.78 9.33
CA PHE A 33 7.82 -22.45 10.57
C PHE A 33 7.49 -23.94 10.40
N GLY A 34 7.25 -24.42 9.18
CA GLY A 34 6.78 -25.76 8.88
C GLY A 34 5.29 -25.81 8.56
N PRO A 35 4.70 -27.01 8.33
CA PRO A 35 3.29 -27.13 7.92
C PRO A 35 2.33 -26.66 9.01
N CYS A 36 1.14 -26.26 8.58
CA CYS A 36 0.04 -25.91 9.48
C CYS A 36 -0.30 -27.08 10.42
N GLY A 37 -0.50 -26.79 11.70
CA GLY A 37 -0.71 -27.76 12.76
C GLY A 37 0.58 -28.21 13.47
N PHE A 38 1.74 -28.08 12.84
CA PHE A 38 3.05 -28.46 13.38
C PHE A 38 3.96 -27.26 13.67
N GLY A 39 4.11 -26.37 12.68
CA GLY A 39 4.97 -25.20 12.79
C GLY A 39 4.20 -23.89 12.92
N TRP A 40 3.00 -23.84 12.46
CA TRP A 40 2.02 -22.76 12.71
C TRP A 40 0.61 -23.32 12.78
N ARG A 41 -0.28 -22.61 13.43
CA ARG A 41 -1.70 -22.97 13.53
C ARG A 41 -2.53 -21.73 13.80
N TYR A 42 -3.83 -21.82 13.65
CA TYR A 42 -4.76 -20.77 14.05
C TYR A 42 -5.96 -21.35 14.82
N GLU A 43 -6.60 -20.50 15.61
CA GLU A 43 -7.84 -20.79 16.31
C GLU A 43 -8.87 -19.72 15.95
N ILE A 44 -10.05 -20.12 15.54
CA ILE A 44 -11.15 -19.21 15.28
C ILE A 44 -11.78 -18.83 16.61
N ILE A 45 -11.73 -17.55 16.97
CA ILE A 45 -12.28 -17.02 18.22
C ILE A 45 -13.75 -16.65 18.02
N LYS A 46 -14.05 -16.00 16.87
CA LYS A 46 -15.41 -15.54 16.59
C LYS A 46 -15.64 -15.43 15.09
N MET A 47 -16.85 -15.74 14.68
CA MET A 47 -17.39 -15.43 13.34
C MET A 47 -18.70 -14.70 13.49
N TRP A 48 -18.92 -13.62 12.74
CA TRP A 48 -20.17 -12.86 12.82
C TRP A 48 -20.42 -12.08 11.54
N ASN A 49 -21.65 -11.60 11.41
CA ASN A 49 -22.07 -10.73 10.32
C ASN A 49 -22.40 -9.34 10.86
N GLU A 50 -22.05 -8.32 10.09
CA GLU A 50 -22.45 -6.94 10.31
C GLU A 50 -23.28 -6.45 9.14
N GLN A 51 -24.38 -5.78 9.47
CA GLN A 51 -25.25 -5.17 8.47
C GLN A 51 -24.69 -3.80 8.07
N GLY A 52 -24.44 -3.63 6.78
CA GLY A 52 -24.01 -2.38 6.17
C GLY A 52 -25.17 -1.53 5.67
N ALA A 53 -24.84 -0.51 4.89
CA ALA A 53 -25.83 0.33 4.19
C ALA A 53 -26.51 -0.46 3.05
N ASN A 54 -27.72 -0.03 2.67
CA ASN A 54 -28.44 -0.55 1.51
C ASN A 54 -28.65 -2.08 1.48
N GLY A 55 -28.74 -2.72 2.67
CA GLY A 55 -28.95 -4.16 2.77
C GLY A 55 -27.69 -5.03 2.54
N GLU A 56 -26.53 -4.42 2.38
CA GLU A 56 -25.26 -5.14 2.32
C GLU A 56 -24.95 -5.81 3.68
N ILE A 57 -24.29 -6.96 3.62
CA ILE A 57 -23.86 -7.70 4.82
C ILE A 57 -22.39 -8.07 4.63
N SER A 58 -21.58 -7.78 5.65
CA SER A 58 -20.19 -8.20 5.72
C SER A 58 -20.01 -9.29 6.76
N SER A 59 -19.26 -10.33 6.41
CA SER A 59 -18.86 -11.40 7.32
C SER A 59 -17.46 -11.14 7.84
N PHE A 60 -17.25 -11.37 9.13
CA PHE A 60 -15.96 -11.21 9.79
C PHE A 60 -15.55 -12.50 10.48
N VAL A 61 -14.24 -12.73 10.48
CA VAL A 61 -13.60 -13.84 11.21
C VAL A 61 -12.48 -13.25 12.07
N HIS A 62 -12.53 -13.56 13.37
CA HIS A 62 -11.47 -13.23 14.32
C HIS A 62 -10.71 -14.51 14.67
N ILE A 63 -9.40 -14.48 14.54
CA ILE A 63 -8.52 -15.60 14.86
C ILE A 63 -7.40 -15.21 15.81
N ASN A 64 -6.82 -16.23 16.47
CA ASN A 64 -5.46 -16.20 16.97
C ASN A 64 -4.58 -17.07 16.06
N LEU A 65 -3.52 -16.51 15.51
CA LEU A 65 -2.46 -17.23 14.83
C LEU A 65 -1.34 -17.53 15.82
N PHE A 66 -0.78 -18.71 15.74
CA PHE A 66 0.36 -19.16 16.54
C PHE A 66 1.46 -19.67 15.61
N VAL A 67 2.69 -19.34 15.93
CA VAL A 67 3.87 -19.87 15.25
C VAL A 67 4.78 -20.57 16.25
N LYS A 68 5.51 -21.59 15.80
CA LYS A 68 6.45 -22.33 16.64
C LYS A 68 7.88 -21.88 16.31
N TYR A 69 8.55 -21.37 17.35
CA TYR A 69 9.92 -20.91 17.22
C TYR A 69 10.78 -21.52 18.32
N ASN A 70 11.93 -22.10 17.99
CA ASN A 70 12.83 -22.81 18.94
C ASN A 70 12.12 -23.88 19.78
N GLY A 71 11.12 -24.55 19.19
CA GLY A 71 10.37 -25.60 19.90
C GLY A 71 9.16 -25.13 20.71
N GLU A 72 9.01 -23.82 20.94
CA GLU A 72 7.93 -23.24 21.75
C GLU A 72 6.89 -22.54 20.85
N TRP A 73 5.64 -22.57 21.29
CA TRP A 73 4.58 -21.83 20.64
C TRP A 73 4.56 -20.37 21.08
N SER A 74 4.33 -19.48 20.13
CA SER A 74 4.09 -18.06 20.43
C SER A 74 2.77 -17.87 21.21
N GLU A 75 2.60 -16.69 21.82
CA GLU A 75 1.29 -16.18 22.19
C GLU A 75 0.41 -15.97 20.94
N GLY A 76 -0.92 -15.89 21.18
CA GLY A 76 -1.88 -15.72 20.10
C GLY A 76 -1.75 -14.35 19.41
N ILE A 77 -1.43 -14.37 18.12
CA ILE A 77 -1.33 -13.18 17.27
C ILE A 77 -2.69 -12.93 16.64
N GLN A 78 -3.38 -11.90 17.12
CA GLN A 78 -4.74 -11.63 16.70
C GLN A 78 -4.84 -11.11 15.27
N GLY A 79 -5.87 -11.54 14.55
CA GLY A 79 -6.23 -11.01 13.24
C GLY A 79 -7.75 -11.04 13.06
N VAL A 80 -8.26 -9.95 12.53
CA VAL A 80 -9.66 -9.87 12.10
C VAL A 80 -9.68 -9.62 10.60
N GLY A 81 -10.35 -10.50 9.87
CA GLY A 81 -10.53 -10.37 8.44
C GLY A 81 -12.01 -10.27 8.08
N GLY A 82 -12.31 -9.65 6.95
CA GLY A 82 -13.67 -9.45 6.48
C GLY A 82 -13.84 -9.74 5.00
N ALA A 83 -15.05 -10.15 4.63
CA ALA A 83 -15.46 -10.31 3.25
C ALA A 83 -16.96 -10.00 3.11
N SER A 84 -17.36 -9.58 1.90
CA SER A 84 -18.77 -9.32 1.62
C SER A 84 -19.55 -10.63 1.56
N PHE A 85 -20.62 -10.74 2.35
CA PHE A 85 -21.59 -11.83 2.29
C PHE A 85 -22.71 -11.50 1.34
N VAL A 86 -23.33 -10.31 1.50
CA VAL A 86 -24.30 -9.77 0.55
C VAL A 86 -23.77 -8.45 0.02
N ALA A 87 -23.58 -8.36 -1.27
CA ALA A 87 -23.11 -7.15 -1.98
C ALA A 87 -24.17 -6.70 -2.99
N ASN A 88 -24.29 -5.39 -3.18
CA ASN A 88 -25.07 -4.82 -4.25
C ASN A 88 -24.21 -4.69 -5.52
N GLU A 89 -24.54 -5.46 -6.52
CA GLU A 89 -23.87 -5.43 -7.83
C GLU A 89 -24.78 -4.78 -8.89
N LYS A 90 -24.22 -4.55 -10.10
CA LYS A 90 -24.98 -3.94 -11.21
C LYS A 90 -26.26 -4.69 -11.58
N ASN A 91 -26.28 -6.00 -11.36
CA ASN A 91 -27.39 -6.89 -11.70
C ASN A 91 -28.29 -7.23 -10.51
N GLY A 92 -28.11 -6.57 -9.38
CA GLY A 92 -28.88 -6.80 -8.13
C GLY A 92 -28.02 -7.34 -7.00
N ALA A 93 -28.65 -7.76 -5.92
CA ALA A 93 -27.95 -8.30 -4.74
C ALA A 93 -27.33 -9.67 -5.07
N TYR A 94 -26.07 -9.83 -4.72
CA TYR A 94 -25.31 -11.08 -4.82
C TYR A 94 -24.98 -11.61 -3.42
N THR A 95 -25.19 -12.90 -3.20
CA THR A 95 -24.82 -13.57 -1.95
C THR A 95 -23.63 -14.50 -2.20
N SER A 96 -22.54 -14.28 -1.46
CA SER A 96 -21.32 -15.08 -1.56
C SER A 96 -21.36 -16.28 -0.62
N ASP A 97 -21.23 -17.50 -1.15
CA ASP A 97 -21.04 -18.74 -0.38
C ASP A 97 -19.58 -18.91 0.09
N GLU A 98 -18.66 -18.09 -0.41
CA GLU A 98 -17.23 -18.12 -0.06
C GLU A 98 -16.81 -17.08 0.99
N CYS A 99 -17.73 -16.23 1.44
CA CYS A 99 -17.41 -15.06 2.28
C CYS A 99 -16.60 -15.42 3.54
N TYR A 100 -16.96 -16.48 4.25
CA TYR A 100 -16.22 -16.90 5.46
C TYR A 100 -14.84 -17.43 5.15
N LYS A 101 -14.67 -18.11 4.03
CA LYS A 101 -13.39 -18.59 3.53
C LYS A 101 -12.45 -17.42 3.20
N MET A 102 -13.00 -16.41 2.54
CA MET A 102 -12.29 -15.17 2.22
C MET A 102 -11.94 -14.38 3.48
N ALA A 103 -12.90 -14.22 4.41
CA ALA A 103 -12.69 -13.53 5.67
C ALA A 103 -11.63 -14.22 6.56
N LEU A 104 -11.60 -15.56 6.60
CA LEU A 104 -10.56 -16.32 7.29
C LEU A 104 -9.18 -16.09 6.67
N THR A 105 -9.07 -16.12 5.35
CA THR A 105 -7.82 -15.87 4.64
C THR A 105 -7.30 -14.44 4.88
N ASP A 106 -8.22 -13.47 4.94
CA ASP A 106 -7.88 -12.08 5.29
C ASP A 106 -7.43 -11.97 6.75
N ALA A 107 -8.11 -12.65 7.69
CA ALA A 107 -7.71 -12.69 9.11
C ALA A 107 -6.27 -13.23 9.28
N ILE A 108 -5.93 -14.33 8.60
CA ILE A 108 -4.55 -14.86 8.59
C ILE A 108 -3.58 -13.82 8.03
N SER A 109 -3.97 -13.12 6.94
CA SER A 109 -3.15 -12.07 6.34
C SER A 109 -2.90 -10.90 7.30
N VAL A 110 -3.90 -10.53 8.11
CA VAL A 110 -3.78 -9.49 9.12
C VAL A 110 -2.82 -9.92 10.24
N SER A 111 -2.93 -11.16 10.75
CA SER A 111 -1.99 -11.69 11.74
C SER A 111 -0.55 -11.76 11.19
N CYS A 112 -0.37 -12.14 9.93
CA CYS A 112 0.95 -12.14 9.28
C CYS A 112 1.60 -10.76 9.21
N LYS A 113 0.81 -9.68 9.09
CA LYS A 113 1.35 -8.31 9.15
C LYS A 113 1.98 -8.01 10.51
N ALA A 114 1.37 -8.49 11.61
CA ALA A 114 1.94 -8.34 12.96
C ALA A 114 3.26 -9.11 13.13
N LEU A 115 3.47 -10.19 12.37
CA LEU A 115 4.76 -10.90 12.26
C LEU A 115 5.80 -10.15 11.38
N GLY A 116 5.47 -8.99 10.82
CA GLY A 116 6.34 -8.23 9.94
C GLY A 116 6.33 -8.68 8.47
N MET A 117 5.48 -9.64 8.10
CA MET A 117 5.38 -10.09 6.71
C MET A 117 4.90 -8.97 5.80
N ALA A 118 5.68 -8.71 4.74
CA ALA A 118 5.43 -7.63 3.77
C ALA A 118 5.54 -6.21 4.36
N ALA A 119 6.29 -6.04 5.45
CA ALA A 119 6.54 -4.73 6.05
C ALA A 119 7.17 -3.75 5.04
N ASP A 120 8.07 -4.22 4.17
CA ASP A 120 8.66 -3.50 3.07
C ASP A 120 7.60 -2.87 2.15
N VAL A 121 6.62 -3.65 1.71
CA VAL A 121 5.56 -3.18 0.79
C VAL A 121 4.66 -2.15 1.47
N TYR A 122 4.31 -2.38 2.74
CA TYR A 122 3.44 -1.47 3.48
C TYR A 122 4.15 -0.18 3.88
N TRP A 123 5.45 -0.25 4.15
CA TRP A 123 6.26 0.92 4.48
C TRP A 123 6.48 1.82 3.26
N ASP A 124 6.91 1.24 2.14
CA ASP A 124 7.26 2.00 0.94
C ASP A 124 6.04 2.49 0.15
N ASN A 125 4.96 1.71 0.14
CA ASN A 125 3.76 2.00 -0.65
C ASN A 125 2.57 2.50 0.19
N ASP A 126 2.72 2.60 1.50
CA ASP A 126 1.68 3.21 2.32
C ASP A 126 1.78 4.73 2.21
N TYR A 127 1.25 5.27 1.09
CA TYR A 127 0.89 6.68 0.99
C TYR A 127 -0.20 6.98 2.01
N THR A 128 0.17 6.89 3.28
CA THR A 128 -0.68 7.24 4.40
C THR A 128 -0.91 8.74 4.42
N LYS A 129 -1.84 9.17 5.25
CA LYS A 129 -2.09 10.60 5.56
C LYS A 129 -0.81 11.40 5.90
N TYR A 130 0.32 10.73 6.16
CA TYR A 130 1.59 11.37 6.45
C TYR A 130 2.40 11.72 5.20
N ASN A 131 2.20 11.02 4.07
CA ASN A 131 2.92 11.26 2.81
C ASN A 131 2.05 11.91 1.72
N LYS A 132 0.73 12.02 1.93
CA LYS A 132 -0.20 12.60 0.96
C LYS A 132 0.08 14.07 0.62
N SER A 133 0.73 14.80 1.52
CA SER A 133 0.92 16.24 1.37
C SER A 133 2.05 16.65 0.41
N GLN A 134 2.94 15.73 0.04
CA GLN A 134 4.09 16.07 -0.82
C GLN A 134 3.95 15.64 -2.27
N ILE A 135 3.21 14.56 -2.58
CA ILE A 135 3.18 14.00 -3.94
C ILE A 135 1.89 14.35 -4.70
N GLU A 136 0.71 14.37 -4.05
CA GLU A 136 -0.55 14.69 -4.75
C GLU A 136 -0.73 16.18 -5.06
N ASN A 137 0.00 17.07 -4.40
CA ASN A 137 -0.01 18.52 -4.65
C ASN A 137 1.25 19.04 -5.36
N ASP A 138 2.17 18.19 -5.72
CA ASP A 138 3.35 18.61 -6.46
C ASP A 138 3.06 18.66 -7.96
N ASN A 139 2.33 19.72 -8.36
CA ASN A 139 2.08 20.03 -9.78
C ASN A 139 3.34 20.51 -10.52
N ARG A 140 4.51 20.48 -9.88
CA ARG A 140 5.76 20.85 -10.55
C ARG A 140 6.08 19.84 -11.64
N LYS A 141 6.55 20.37 -12.76
CA LYS A 141 7.01 19.55 -13.88
C LYS A 141 8.26 18.77 -13.47
N VAL A 142 8.39 17.53 -13.93
CA VAL A 142 9.65 16.77 -13.77
C VAL A 142 10.71 17.48 -14.62
N LEU A 143 11.83 17.84 -14.02
CA LEU A 143 12.98 18.34 -14.74
C LEU A 143 13.60 17.15 -15.49
N ASN A 144 13.38 17.09 -16.78
CA ASN A 144 14.05 16.10 -17.63
C ASN A 144 15.06 16.86 -18.50
N ALA A 145 16.33 16.79 -18.12
CA ALA A 145 17.43 17.48 -18.79
C ALA A 145 17.58 17.09 -20.27
N SER A 146 17.06 15.92 -20.66
CA SER A 146 17.07 15.46 -22.05
C SER A 146 15.92 16.01 -22.89
N LEU A 147 14.82 16.45 -22.26
CA LEU A 147 13.62 16.97 -22.93
C LEU A 147 13.55 18.50 -22.96
N LEU A 148 14.15 19.16 -21.99
CA LEU A 148 14.34 20.60 -22.02
C LEU A 148 15.63 20.87 -22.80
N GLY A 149 15.53 21.36 -24.03
CA GLY A 149 16.69 21.85 -24.76
C GLY A 149 17.49 22.76 -23.82
N ARG A 150 18.80 22.51 -23.67
CA ARG A 150 19.67 23.25 -22.73
C ARG A 150 19.57 24.77 -22.93
N GLU A 151 19.29 25.21 -24.13
CA GLU A 151 19.05 26.61 -24.47
C GLU A 151 17.78 27.21 -23.85
N ASP A 152 16.68 26.48 -23.83
CA ASP A 152 15.40 26.99 -23.31
C ASP A 152 15.43 27.07 -21.78
N LEU A 153 16.09 26.11 -21.11
CA LEU A 153 16.32 26.15 -19.68
C LEU A 153 17.19 27.35 -19.29
N MET A 154 18.27 27.60 -20.05
CA MET A 154 19.15 28.73 -19.79
C MET A 154 18.45 30.08 -20.05
N LYS A 155 17.68 30.21 -21.13
CA LYS A 155 16.87 31.41 -21.39
C LYS A 155 15.87 31.69 -20.27
N TRP A 156 15.25 30.63 -19.73
CA TRP A 156 14.32 30.76 -18.61
C TRP A 156 15.03 31.19 -17.33
N ILE A 157 16.20 30.62 -17.00
CA ILE A 157 17.01 31.02 -15.84
C ILE A 157 17.44 32.48 -15.96
N TYR A 158 18.01 32.91 -17.09
CA TYR A 158 18.43 34.29 -17.30
C TYR A 158 17.29 35.32 -17.18
N ARG A 159 16.11 34.97 -17.68
CA ARG A 159 14.93 35.84 -17.55
C ARG A 159 14.53 36.04 -16.09
N ASN A 160 14.55 34.99 -15.28
CA ASN A 160 14.22 35.08 -13.85
C ASN A 160 15.31 35.81 -13.04
N GLU A 161 16.57 35.62 -13.39
CA GLU A 161 17.69 36.35 -12.79
C GLU A 161 17.61 37.85 -13.10
N SER A 162 17.36 38.23 -14.33
CA SER A 162 17.18 39.64 -14.72
C SER A 162 16.02 40.30 -13.98
N PHE A 163 14.89 39.61 -13.89
CA PHE A 163 13.72 40.07 -13.12
C PHE A 163 14.06 40.27 -11.64
N ALA A 164 14.77 39.33 -11.02
CA ALA A 164 15.17 39.43 -9.62
C ALA A 164 16.15 40.62 -9.39
N ARG A 165 17.09 40.86 -10.30
CA ARG A 165 18.02 42.00 -10.25
C ARG A 165 17.27 43.34 -10.33
N GLU A 166 16.33 43.49 -11.27
CA GLU A 166 15.52 44.67 -11.45
C GLU A 166 14.68 45.00 -10.18
N ASN A 167 14.19 43.95 -9.52
CA ASN A 167 13.37 44.06 -8.31
C ASN A 167 14.17 44.00 -6.98
N LYS A 168 15.52 44.04 -7.05
CA LYS A 168 16.42 43.98 -5.88
C LYS A 168 16.18 42.76 -4.97
N GLN A 169 15.79 41.62 -5.56
CA GLN A 169 15.53 40.36 -4.87
C GLN A 169 16.76 39.48 -4.88
N ARG A 170 16.93 38.66 -3.81
CA ARG A 170 17.95 37.61 -3.82
C ARG A 170 17.58 36.53 -4.83
N PHE A 171 18.48 36.18 -5.72
CA PHE A 171 18.30 35.12 -6.73
C PHE A 171 19.13 33.89 -6.36
N SER A 172 18.47 32.71 -6.42
CA SER A 172 19.12 31.42 -6.29
C SER A 172 18.55 30.52 -7.37
N ILE A 173 19.42 30.01 -8.23
CA ILE A 173 19.07 29.05 -9.31
C ILE A 173 18.47 27.78 -8.70
N ILE A 174 19.07 27.27 -7.62
CA ILE A 174 18.59 26.06 -6.94
C ILE A 174 17.15 26.25 -6.46
N ASN A 175 16.88 27.32 -5.72
CA ASN A 175 15.55 27.61 -5.23
C ASN A 175 14.53 27.83 -6.37
N LEU A 176 14.96 28.40 -7.49
CA LEU A 176 14.10 28.59 -8.66
C LEU A 176 13.73 27.26 -9.29
N ILE A 177 14.70 26.35 -9.45
CA ILE A 177 14.49 25.02 -10.00
C ILE A 177 13.59 24.20 -9.05
N GLU A 178 13.94 24.11 -7.79
CA GLU A 178 13.16 23.37 -6.78
C GLU A 178 11.71 23.85 -6.63
N LYS A 179 11.48 25.14 -6.82
CA LYS A 179 10.12 25.73 -6.77
C LYS A 179 9.25 25.30 -7.96
N ASN A 180 9.84 25.07 -9.14
CA ASN A 180 9.10 24.90 -10.40
C ASN A 180 9.19 23.48 -10.96
N TYR A 181 10.21 22.71 -10.58
CA TYR A 181 10.47 21.38 -11.11
C TYR A 181 10.74 20.37 -9.98
N ARG A 182 10.43 19.11 -10.26
CA ARG A 182 10.89 17.95 -9.48
C ARG A 182 12.13 17.42 -10.17
N CYS A 183 13.23 17.27 -9.44
CA CYS A 183 14.42 16.58 -9.93
C CYS A 183 14.30 15.09 -9.60
N THR A 184 14.64 14.22 -10.53
CA THR A 184 14.82 12.79 -10.27
C THR A 184 16.25 12.54 -9.79
N ASN A 185 16.49 11.45 -9.05
CA ASN A 185 17.82 11.12 -8.52
C ASN A 185 18.88 10.94 -9.62
N ASP A 186 18.47 10.70 -10.88
CA ASP A 186 19.36 10.57 -12.03
C ASP A 186 19.81 11.93 -12.60
N ASP A 187 19.17 13.03 -12.20
CA ASP A 187 19.46 14.38 -12.68
C ASP A 187 20.51 15.11 -11.78
N ILE A 188 20.96 14.48 -10.68
CA ILE A 188 21.83 15.10 -9.66
C ILE A 188 23.30 14.63 -9.79
N ASN A 189 23.61 13.64 -10.65
CA ASN A 189 24.97 13.13 -10.88
C ASN A 189 25.60 13.70 -12.14
#